data_ec863d2113ce7b398751a179ec9ad557
#
_entry.id   ec863d2113ce7b398751a179ec9ad557
#
_cell.length_a   1.000
_cell.length_b   1.000
_cell.length_c   1.000
_cell.angle_alpha   90.00
_cell.angle_beta   90.00
_cell.angle_gamma   90.00
#
_symmetry.space_group_name_H-M   'P 1'
#
loop_
_entity.id
_entity.type
_entity.pdbx_description
1 polymer ?
#
loop_
_entity_poly.entity_id
_entity_poly.type
_entity_poly.pdbx_seq_one_letter_code
_entity_poly.pdbx_strand_id
1 'polypeptide(L)'
;MIEFVKQTAIRAGLFALSEQRRLDTSAIYSKQTAKDLVTDTDRAVEQLIVSELEKRFPGYGIYGEEFGHSNTNSEYCWLIDPIDGTASFIHGLPNWAISIGLHKNGVPVLGVVYSPVMNKLYYAETGKGSWCNGEKLSVSPYQKLSDVIVSTGIACIRSEWTEENNLKFLSRIAPKVVDFRKYGSAALDCCSVASGQLGAYWELKLEPYDYGAGELIVTEAGGRVSDLYGKNNYPEHGIIFTNSSIHNEILQEFYDYKALHR
;
A
#
# COMPACT_ATOMS: atom_id res chain seq x y z
N MET A 1 -0.83 21.89 -2.24
CA MET A 1 -0.90 20.78 -1.28
C MET A 1 0.07 19.68 -1.68
N ILE A 2 -0.03 19.10 -2.86
CA ILE A 2 0.77 17.95 -3.29
C ILE A 2 2.29 18.14 -3.12
N GLU A 3 2.86 19.28 -3.52
CA GLU A 3 4.30 19.54 -3.40
C GLU A 3 4.78 19.55 -1.94
N PHE A 4 3.95 20.02 -1.01
CA PHE A 4 4.27 19.97 0.41
C PHE A 4 4.31 18.51 0.90
N VAL A 5 3.28 17.71 0.57
CA VAL A 5 3.22 16.29 0.99
C VAL A 5 4.35 15.46 0.38
N LYS A 6 4.70 15.71 -0.90
CA LYS A 6 5.88 15.10 -1.55
C LYS A 6 7.17 15.38 -0.78
N GLN A 7 7.40 16.64 -0.40
CA GLN A 7 8.59 17.02 0.37
C GLN A 7 8.58 16.40 1.78
N THR A 8 7.42 16.33 2.43
CA THR A 8 7.26 15.65 3.73
C THR A 8 7.59 14.16 3.59
N ALA A 9 7.03 13.46 2.60
CA ALA A 9 7.35 12.04 2.35
C ALA A 9 8.84 11.80 2.05
N ILE A 10 9.49 12.68 1.28
CA ILE A 10 10.92 12.59 1.00
C ILE A 10 11.73 12.77 2.29
N ARG A 11 11.45 13.78 3.12
CA ARG A 11 12.18 14.01 4.38
C ARG A 11 12.00 12.82 5.34
N ALA A 12 10.77 12.34 5.50
CA ALA A 12 10.44 11.17 6.31
C ALA A 12 11.19 9.92 5.84
N GLY A 13 11.17 9.66 4.53
CA GLY A 13 11.85 8.50 3.94
C GLY A 13 13.37 8.57 4.04
N LEU A 14 13.98 9.74 3.86
CA LEU A 14 15.42 9.91 4.03
C LEU A 14 15.83 9.76 5.51
N PHE A 15 15.02 10.24 6.44
CA PHE A 15 15.21 9.99 7.87
C PHE A 15 15.15 8.50 8.17
N ALA A 16 14.07 7.80 7.76
CA ALA A 16 13.93 6.36 7.93
C ALA A 16 15.12 5.58 7.31
N LEU A 17 15.56 5.95 6.10
CA LEU A 17 16.70 5.32 5.45
C LEU A 17 18.01 5.52 6.24
N SER A 18 18.19 6.68 6.87
CA SER A 18 19.35 6.92 7.74
C SER A 18 19.33 6.03 8.98
N GLU A 19 18.15 5.82 9.58
CA GLU A 19 17.99 4.92 10.73
C GLU A 19 18.16 3.45 10.31
N GLN A 20 17.60 3.02 9.17
CA GLN A 20 17.82 1.66 8.64
C GLN A 20 19.32 1.32 8.51
N ARG A 21 20.13 2.26 8.02
CA ARG A 21 21.59 2.07 7.88
C ARG A 21 22.33 1.97 9.20
N ARG A 22 21.73 2.43 10.30
CA ARG A 22 22.27 2.33 11.67
C ARG A 22 21.86 1.05 12.38
N LEU A 23 20.81 0.36 11.85
CA LEU A 23 20.40 -0.91 12.41
C LEU A 23 21.55 -1.91 12.32
N ASP A 24 22.05 -2.35 13.46
CA ASP A 24 23.01 -3.46 13.52
C ASP A 24 22.28 -4.75 13.20
N THR A 25 22.46 -5.26 11.98
CA THR A 25 21.86 -6.51 11.52
C THR A 25 22.26 -7.71 12.38
N SER A 26 23.36 -7.65 13.14
CA SER A 26 23.70 -8.69 14.11
C SER A 26 22.77 -8.71 15.32
N ALA A 27 22.14 -7.58 15.66
CA ALA A 27 21.14 -7.47 16.72
C ALA A 27 19.75 -8.05 16.31
N ILE A 28 19.50 -8.29 15.03
CA ILE A 28 18.25 -8.87 14.50
C ILE A 28 17.98 -10.26 15.12
N TYR A 29 19.00 -10.96 15.54
CA TYR A 29 18.90 -12.29 16.18
C TYR A 29 18.46 -12.24 17.66
N SER A 30 18.47 -11.08 18.33
CA SER A 30 17.87 -10.89 19.65
C SER A 30 16.46 -10.32 19.46
N LYS A 31 15.44 -11.18 19.55
CA LYS A 31 14.02 -10.89 19.25
C LYS A 31 13.40 -9.63 19.92
N GLN A 32 13.99 -9.11 20.98
CA GLN A 32 13.49 -7.90 21.64
C GLN A 32 14.08 -6.61 21.07
N THR A 33 15.37 -6.55 20.85
CA THR A 33 16.07 -5.30 20.51
C THR A 33 15.77 -4.78 19.08
N ALA A 34 15.63 -5.68 18.10
CA ALA A 34 15.36 -5.26 16.72
C ALA A 34 13.90 -4.78 16.53
N LYS A 35 12.96 -5.43 17.21
CA LYS A 35 11.54 -5.04 17.19
C LYS A 35 11.33 -3.69 17.89
N ASP A 36 12.01 -3.45 18.99
CA ASP A 36 11.88 -2.21 19.76
C ASP A 36 12.47 -1.02 18.98
N LEU A 37 13.65 -1.18 18.35
CA LEU A 37 14.28 -0.15 17.52
C LEU A 37 13.46 0.24 16.29
N VAL A 38 12.74 -0.72 15.70
CA VAL A 38 11.85 -0.46 14.56
C VAL A 38 10.63 0.31 15.01
N THR A 39 9.97 -0.10 16.06
CA THR A 39 8.84 0.63 16.63
C THR A 39 9.20 2.08 16.97
N ASP A 40 10.39 2.33 17.47
CA ASP A 40 10.87 3.70 17.74
C ASP A 40 11.09 4.50 16.45
N THR A 41 11.61 3.87 15.39
CA THR A 41 11.80 4.53 14.09
C THR A 41 10.47 4.81 13.41
N ASP A 42 9.53 3.84 13.37
CA ASP A 42 8.19 4.03 12.81
C ASP A 42 7.49 5.20 13.50
N ARG A 43 7.50 5.24 14.84
CA ARG A 43 6.94 6.35 15.62
C ARG A 43 7.60 7.69 15.34
N ALA A 44 8.92 7.73 15.24
CA ALA A 44 9.64 8.96 14.95
C ALA A 44 9.30 9.49 13.54
N VAL A 45 9.18 8.60 12.56
CA VAL A 45 8.77 8.92 11.18
C VAL A 45 7.33 9.42 11.16
N GLU A 46 6.39 8.72 11.80
CA GLU A 46 4.99 9.17 11.86
C GLU A 46 4.87 10.51 12.58
N GLN A 47 5.56 10.71 13.71
CA GLN A 47 5.57 11.99 14.44
C GLN A 47 6.08 13.14 13.56
N LEU A 48 7.10 12.92 12.74
CA LEU A 48 7.60 13.90 11.79
C LEU A 48 6.52 14.27 10.78
N ILE A 49 5.89 13.28 10.16
CA ILE A 49 4.84 13.48 9.15
C ILE A 49 3.64 14.21 9.76
N VAL A 50 3.12 13.70 10.88
CA VAL A 50 1.96 14.27 11.58
C VAL A 50 2.20 15.71 11.99
N SER A 51 3.35 16.02 12.62
CA SER A 51 3.67 17.37 13.06
C SER A 51 3.73 18.40 11.92
N GLU A 52 4.23 18.01 10.76
CA GLU A 52 4.26 18.86 9.57
C GLU A 52 2.86 19.06 8.96
N LEU A 53 2.07 17.98 8.90
CA LEU A 53 0.71 18.02 8.36
C LEU A 53 -0.22 18.84 9.25
N GLU A 54 -0.21 18.65 10.57
CA GLU A 54 -1.02 19.40 11.53
C GLU A 54 -0.69 20.90 11.51
N LYS A 55 0.60 21.24 11.45
CA LYS A 55 1.06 22.63 11.35
C LYS A 55 0.56 23.30 10.06
N ARG A 56 0.52 22.57 8.96
CA ARG A 56 0.20 23.13 7.63
C ARG A 56 -1.29 23.07 7.31
N PHE A 57 -2.00 22.08 7.86
CA PHE A 57 -3.41 21.78 7.61
C PHE A 57 -4.14 21.53 8.94
N PRO A 58 -4.23 22.54 9.82
CA PRO A 58 -4.88 22.39 11.12
C PRO A 58 -6.35 22.00 10.96
N GLY A 59 -6.81 21.07 11.80
CA GLY A 59 -8.19 20.61 11.83
C GLY A 59 -8.50 19.42 10.89
N TYR A 60 -7.54 18.96 10.09
CA TYR A 60 -7.70 17.69 9.37
C TYR A 60 -7.58 16.51 10.35
N GLY A 61 -8.29 15.43 10.07
CA GLY A 61 -8.15 14.17 10.81
C GLY A 61 -6.86 13.45 10.45
N ILE A 62 -6.42 12.59 11.36
CA ILE A 62 -5.27 11.70 11.17
C ILE A 62 -5.72 10.27 11.48
N TYR A 63 -5.35 9.35 10.60
CA TYR A 63 -5.46 7.91 10.77
C TYR A 63 -4.08 7.31 10.50
N GLY A 64 -3.28 7.14 11.55
CA GLY A 64 -1.92 6.62 11.48
C GLY A 64 -1.82 5.21 12.01
N GLU A 65 -0.77 4.50 11.62
CA GLU A 65 -0.48 3.14 12.08
C GLU A 65 -0.05 3.13 13.54
N GLU A 66 0.85 4.04 13.95
CA GLU A 66 1.54 4.00 15.24
C GLU A 66 0.83 4.77 16.35
N PHE A 67 0.30 5.97 16.05
CA PHE A 67 -0.39 6.82 17.01
C PHE A 67 -1.91 6.69 16.95
N GLY A 68 -2.44 5.88 16.02
CA GLY A 68 -3.87 5.66 15.89
C GLY A 68 -4.61 6.86 15.28
N HIS A 69 -5.76 7.21 15.86
CA HIS A 69 -6.71 8.09 15.21
C HIS A 69 -6.95 9.36 15.99
N SER A 70 -6.93 10.51 15.31
CA SER A 70 -7.36 11.79 15.86
C SER A 70 -8.28 12.51 14.87
N ASN A 71 -9.36 13.10 15.37
CA ASN A 71 -10.32 13.92 14.61
C ASN A 71 -10.80 13.28 13.28
N THR A 72 -11.00 11.95 13.26
CA THR A 72 -11.36 11.19 12.03
C THR A 72 -12.75 11.54 11.47
N ASN A 73 -13.58 12.26 12.22
CA ASN A 73 -14.86 12.81 11.74
C ASN A 73 -14.70 14.12 10.93
N SER A 74 -13.46 14.60 10.75
CA SER A 74 -13.17 15.75 9.91
C SER A 74 -13.52 15.45 8.45
N GLU A 75 -13.91 16.48 7.69
CA GLU A 75 -14.15 16.39 6.24
C GLU A 75 -12.93 15.82 5.49
N TYR A 76 -11.72 16.16 5.96
CA TYR A 76 -10.45 15.68 5.42
C TYR A 76 -9.72 14.83 6.45
N CYS A 77 -9.25 13.67 6.07
CA CYS A 77 -8.49 12.74 6.92
C CYS A 77 -7.23 12.25 6.20
N TRP A 78 -6.08 12.40 6.84
CA TRP A 78 -4.82 11.85 6.41
C TRP A 78 -4.74 10.37 6.82
N LEU A 79 -4.33 9.52 5.89
CA LEU A 79 -4.04 8.11 6.10
C LEU A 79 -2.54 7.94 5.98
N ILE A 80 -1.87 7.50 7.06
CA ILE A 80 -0.40 7.53 7.16
C ILE A 80 0.11 6.16 7.57
N ASP A 81 0.96 5.58 6.72
CA ASP A 81 1.83 4.48 7.08
C ASP A 81 3.27 4.99 7.02
N PRO A 82 3.95 5.07 8.18
CA PRO A 82 5.30 5.61 8.27
C PRO A 82 6.35 4.73 7.60
N ILE A 83 6.20 3.39 7.66
CA ILE A 83 7.11 2.43 7.02
C ILE A 83 6.33 1.21 6.56
N ASP A 84 5.54 1.37 5.48
CA ASP A 84 4.89 0.22 4.84
C ASP A 84 5.94 -0.79 4.35
N GLY A 85 5.90 -1.99 4.91
CA GLY A 85 6.90 -3.01 4.67
C GLY A 85 7.96 -3.10 5.77
N THR A 86 7.57 -2.93 7.04
CA THR A 86 8.42 -3.02 8.25
C THR A 86 9.36 -4.23 8.26
N ALA A 87 8.89 -5.41 7.82
CA ALA A 87 9.75 -6.60 7.72
C ALA A 87 10.91 -6.39 6.73
N SER A 88 10.65 -5.76 5.58
CA SER A 88 11.69 -5.41 4.61
C SER A 88 12.65 -4.37 5.17
N PHE A 89 12.13 -3.37 5.87
CA PHE A 89 12.92 -2.35 6.53
C PHE A 89 13.92 -2.97 7.52
N ILE A 90 13.47 -3.83 8.44
CA ILE A 90 14.30 -4.51 9.44
C ILE A 90 15.42 -5.32 8.79
N HIS A 91 15.11 -6.03 7.71
CA HIS A 91 16.07 -6.92 7.05
C HIS A 91 16.93 -6.23 5.98
N GLY A 92 16.90 -4.90 5.87
CA GLY A 92 17.69 -4.15 4.88
C GLY A 92 17.28 -4.39 3.43
N LEU A 93 16.06 -4.91 3.19
CA LEU A 93 15.52 -5.10 1.86
C LEU A 93 14.98 -3.77 1.30
N PRO A 94 14.91 -3.60 -0.04
CA PRO A 94 14.49 -2.34 -0.64
C PRO A 94 12.98 -2.10 -0.66
N ASN A 95 12.18 -3.13 -0.34
CA ASN A 95 10.73 -3.14 -0.53
C ASN A 95 9.99 -2.57 0.68
N TRP A 96 10.14 -1.26 0.89
CA TRP A 96 9.38 -0.48 1.87
C TRP A 96 9.21 0.96 1.41
N ALA A 97 8.21 1.65 1.94
CA ALA A 97 7.89 3.02 1.53
C ALA A 97 7.23 3.81 2.66
N ILE A 98 7.26 5.15 2.53
CA ILE A 98 6.39 6.09 3.24
C ILE A 98 5.10 6.20 2.43
N SER A 99 3.95 6.03 3.07
CA SER A 99 2.63 6.17 2.43
C SER A 99 1.84 7.29 3.11
N ILE A 100 1.37 8.27 2.32
CA ILE A 100 0.56 9.40 2.80
C ILE A 100 -0.62 9.60 1.85
N GLY A 101 -1.82 9.25 2.30
CA GLY A 101 -3.07 9.49 1.60
C GLY A 101 -3.87 10.63 2.23
N LEU A 102 -4.63 11.37 1.45
CA LEU A 102 -5.65 12.29 1.93
C LEU A 102 -7.00 11.90 1.36
N HIS A 103 -7.96 11.68 2.25
CA HIS A 103 -9.35 11.42 1.88
C HIS A 103 -10.25 12.59 2.29
N LYS A 104 -11.23 12.90 1.44
CA LYS A 104 -12.31 13.85 1.72
C LYS A 104 -13.62 13.09 1.86
N ASN A 105 -14.23 13.09 3.04
CA ASN A 105 -15.44 12.30 3.32
C ASN A 105 -15.31 10.82 2.89
N GLY A 106 -14.15 10.22 3.14
CA GLY A 106 -13.85 8.84 2.77
C GLY A 106 -13.44 8.61 1.30
N VAL A 107 -13.41 9.66 0.46
CA VAL A 107 -13.01 9.56 -0.95
C VAL A 107 -11.56 10.04 -1.12
N PRO A 108 -10.68 9.27 -1.77
CA PRO A 108 -9.29 9.66 -1.95
C PRO A 108 -9.16 10.90 -2.86
N VAL A 109 -8.38 11.89 -2.42
CA VAL A 109 -8.15 13.15 -3.16
C VAL A 109 -6.70 13.45 -3.42
N LEU A 110 -5.78 12.84 -2.65
CA LEU A 110 -4.34 12.94 -2.85
C LEU A 110 -3.67 11.67 -2.32
N GLY A 111 -2.66 11.18 -3.03
CA GLY A 111 -1.83 10.06 -2.61
C GLY A 111 -0.36 10.32 -2.93
N VAL A 112 0.52 10.01 -1.98
CA VAL A 112 1.98 10.05 -2.15
C VAL A 112 2.58 8.80 -1.53
N VAL A 113 3.40 8.08 -2.30
CA VAL A 113 4.19 6.94 -1.83
C VAL A 113 5.65 7.18 -2.21
N TYR A 114 6.54 7.14 -1.24
CA TYR A 114 7.98 7.34 -1.48
C TYR A 114 8.80 6.14 -1.01
N SER A 115 9.48 5.47 -1.94
CA SER A 115 10.49 4.45 -1.65
C SER A 115 11.89 5.07 -1.69
N PRO A 116 12.53 5.31 -0.53
CA PRO A 116 13.82 5.98 -0.51
C PRO A 116 14.96 5.11 -1.02
N VAL A 117 14.89 3.79 -0.84
CA VAL A 117 15.92 2.85 -1.34
C VAL A 117 15.92 2.81 -2.86
N MET A 118 14.74 2.77 -3.49
CA MET A 118 14.60 2.77 -4.94
C MET A 118 14.61 4.17 -5.55
N ASN A 119 14.59 5.23 -4.72
CA ASN A 119 14.45 6.63 -5.12
C ASN A 119 13.27 6.87 -6.06
N LYS A 120 12.11 6.29 -5.71
CA LYS A 120 10.87 6.41 -6.47
C LYS A 120 9.82 7.16 -5.67
N LEU A 121 9.35 8.27 -6.20
CA LEU A 121 8.28 9.09 -5.64
C LEU A 121 7.04 8.98 -6.52
N TYR A 122 6.07 8.21 -6.07
CA TYR A 122 4.77 8.06 -6.71
C TYR A 122 3.78 9.06 -6.11
N TYR A 123 2.94 9.67 -6.94
CA TYR A 123 1.95 10.62 -6.47
C TYR A 123 0.78 10.78 -7.43
N ALA A 124 -0.38 11.11 -6.88
CA ALA A 124 -1.59 11.43 -7.62
C ALA A 124 -2.42 12.49 -6.89
N GLU A 125 -3.16 13.28 -7.65
CA GLU A 125 -4.28 14.13 -7.19
C GLU A 125 -5.48 13.81 -8.08
N THR A 126 -6.68 13.81 -7.51
CA THR A 126 -7.92 13.51 -8.24
C THR A 126 -8.05 14.36 -9.52
N GLY A 127 -8.22 13.67 -10.66
CA GLY A 127 -8.38 14.27 -11.99
C GLY A 127 -7.10 14.81 -12.62
N LYS A 128 -5.91 14.57 -12.01
CA LYS A 128 -4.63 15.06 -12.55
C LYS A 128 -3.69 13.95 -13.02
N GLY A 129 -4.16 12.70 -12.95
CA GLY A 129 -3.36 11.53 -13.30
C GLY A 129 -2.38 11.13 -12.20
N SER A 130 -1.70 10.01 -12.42
CA SER A 130 -0.71 9.42 -11.55
C SER A 130 0.69 9.54 -12.14
N TRP A 131 1.70 9.72 -11.29
CA TRP A 131 3.06 10.07 -11.69
C TRP A 131 4.10 9.35 -10.83
N CYS A 132 5.26 9.03 -11.42
CA CYS A 132 6.46 8.60 -10.70
C CYS A 132 7.66 9.43 -11.15
N ASN A 133 8.30 10.15 -10.23
CA ASN A 133 9.46 11.00 -10.52
C ASN A 133 9.25 11.98 -11.69
N GLY A 134 7.99 12.44 -11.89
CA GLY A 134 7.63 13.36 -13.00
C GLY A 134 7.22 12.66 -14.30
N GLU A 135 7.33 11.35 -14.39
CA GLU A 135 6.82 10.56 -15.52
C GLU A 135 5.40 10.09 -15.24
N LYS A 136 4.51 10.28 -16.23
CA LYS A 136 3.10 9.87 -16.10
C LYS A 136 2.98 8.36 -16.11
N LEU A 137 2.21 7.84 -15.16
CA LEU A 137 1.92 6.42 -15.05
C LEU A 137 0.71 6.00 -15.87
N SER A 138 0.69 4.74 -16.29
CA SER A 138 -0.44 4.04 -16.85
C SER A 138 -0.36 2.57 -16.48
N VAL A 139 -1.49 2.00 -16.13
CA VAL A 139 -1.59 0.54 -15.88
C VAL A 139 -1.24 -0.25 -17.15
N SER A 140 -0.93 -1.54 -16.98
CA SER A 140 -0.57 -2.41 -18.12
C SER A 140 -1.72 -2.55 -19.10
N PRO A 141 -1.43 -2.66 -20.43
CA PRO A 141 -2.45 -2.81 -21.46
C PRO A 141 -2.95 -4.25 -21.64
N TYR A 142 -2.43 -5.20 -20.89
CA TYR A 142 -2.77 -6.61 -21.02
C TYR A 142 -4.25 -6.88 -20.67
N GLN A 143 -4.87 -7.78 -21.44
CA GLN A 143 -6.31 -8.04 -21.34
C GLN A 143 -6.66 -9.42 -20.77
N LYS A 144 -5.67 -10.26 -20.49
CA LYS A 144 -5.86 -11.63 -19.97
C LYS A 144 -4.97 -11.87 -18.77
N LEU A 145 -5.44 -12.69 -17.86
CA LEU A 145 -4.64 -13.15 -16.71
C LEU A 145 -3.36 -13.86 -17.14
N SER A 146 -3.39 -14.60 -18.25
CA SER A 146 -2.23 -15.30 -18.80
C SER A 146 -1.06 -14.41 -19.22
N ASP A 147 -1.26 -13.11 -19.32
CA ASP A 147 -0.30 -12.16 -19.83
C ASP A 147 0.32 -11.28 -18.74
N VAL A 148 -0.12 -11.44 -17.48
CA VAL A 148 0.27 -10.56 -16.39
C VAL A 148 1.00 -11.27 -15.26
N ILE A 149 1.84 -10.51 -14.56
CA ILE A 149 2.38 -10.84 -13.24
C ILE A 149 1.43 -10.27 -12.19
N VAL A 150 1.20 -11.00 -11.10
CA VAL A 150 0.37 -10.55 -9.99
C VAL A 150 1.12 -10.59 -8.67
N SER A 151 0.61 -9.90 -7.63
CA SER A 151 1.13 -9.96 -6.28
C SER A 151 0.03 -10.12 -5.23
N THR A 152 0.41 -10.61 -4.06
CA THR A 152 -0.43 -10.62 -2.86
C THR A 152 0.43 -10.59 -1.59
N GLY A 153 -0.16 -10.14 -0.49
CA GLY A 153 0.46 -10.25 0.83
C GLY A 153 0.00 -11.50 1.59
N ILE A 154 0.60 -11.70 2.74
CA ILE A 154 0.31 -12.84 3.63
C ILE A 154 0.07 -12.40 5.09
N ALA A 155 -0.19 -11.11 5.35
CA ALA A 155 -0.41 -10.60 6.71
C ALA A 155 -1.60 -11.29 7.38
N CYS A 156 -2.66 -11.56 6.62
CA CYS A 156 -3.86 -12.29 7.10
C CYS A 156 -3.57 -13.69 7.67
N ILE A 157 -2.44 -14.31 7.31
CA ILE A 157 -2.09 -15.66 7.75
C ILE A 157 -1.26 -15.63 9.03
N ARG A 158 -0.50 -14.54 9.26
CA ARG A 158 0.37 -14.41 10.43
C ARG A 158 -0.39 -14.16 11.73
N SER A 159 -1.53 -13.48 11.66
CA SER A 159 -2.34 -13.16 12.84
C SER A 159 -3.24 -14.32 13.25
N GLU A 160 -3.87 -14.97 12.28
CA GLU A 160 -4.80 -16.06 12.49
C GLU A 160 -4.96 -16.87 11.19
N TRP A 161 -4.84 -18.20 11.28
CA TRP A 161 -5.16 -19.05 10.14
C TRP A 161 -6.69 -19.15 10.01
N THR A 162 -7.23 -18.51 9.00
CA THR A 162 -8.65 -18.65 8.62
C THR A 162 -8.77 -19.48 7.35
N GLU A 163 -9.96 -20.06 7.12
CA GLU A 163 -10.21 -20.79 5.88
C GLU A 163 -10.18 -19.88 4.64
N GLU A 164 -10.57 -18.63 4.77
CA GLU A 164 -10.42 -17.60 3.74
C GLU A 164 -9.12 -16.85 3.95
N ASN A 165 -8.14 -17.10 3.11
CA ASN A 165 -6.85 -16.42 3.15
C ASN A 165 -6.24 -16.30 1.75
N ASN A 166 -5.24 -15.44 1.63
CA ASN A 166 -4.60 -15.14 0.35
C ASN A 166 -3.94 -16.33 -0.34
N LEU A 167 -3.49 -17.37 0.41
CA LEU A 167 -2.87 -18.57 -0.20
C LEU A 167 -3.88 -19.40 -0.99
N LYS A 168 -5.12 -19.48 -0.52
CA LYS A 168 -6.18 -20.21 -1.23
C LYS A 168 -6.51 -19.55 -2.56
N PHE A 169 -6.63 -18.23 -2.57
CA PHE A 169 -6.79 -17.47 -3.81
C PHE A 169 -5.57 -17.60 -4.72
N LEU A 170 -4.35 -17.51 -4.14
CA LEU A 170 -3.13 -17.66 -4.89
C LEU A 170 -3.03 -19.03 -5.57
N SER A 171 -3.43 -20.13 -4.92
CA SER A 171 -3.39 -21.47 -5.50
C SER A 171 -4.23 -21.62 -6.77
N ARG A 172 -5.29 -20.83 -6.91
CA ARG A 172 -6.14 -20.81 -8.12
C ARG A 172 -5.63 -19.89 -9.20
N ILE A 173 -5.07 -18.75 -8.80
CA ILE A 173 -4.62 -17.70 -9.71
C ILE A 173 -3.24 -18.04 -10.29
N ALA A 174 -2.33 -18.58 -9.48
CA ALA A 174 -0.95 -18.87 -9.90
C ALA A 174 -0.82 -19.70 -11.19
N PRO A 175 -1.64 -20.73 -11.46
CA PRO A 175 -1.56 -21.49 -12.72
C PRO A 175 -2.03 -20.71 -13.95
N LYS A 176 -2.68 -19.57 -13.78
CA LYS A 176 -3.36 -18.79 -14.84
C LYS A 176 -2.63 -17.50 -15.21
N VAL A 177 -1.58 -17.16 -14.50
CA VAL A 177 -0.81 -15.93 -14.69
C VAL A 177 0.62 -16.24 -15.17
N VAL A 178 1.33 -15.24 -15.66
CA VAL A 178 2.74 -15.38 -16.08
C VAL A 178 3.61 -15.75 -14.88
N ASP A 179 3.41 -15.07 -13.74
CA ASP A 179 4.20 -15.26 -12.54
C ASP A 179 3.54 -14.57 -11.35
N PHE A 180 4.03 -14.86 -10.17
CA PHE A 180 3.57 -14.30 -8.90
C PHE A 180 4.73 -13.63 -8.14
N ARG A 181 4.43 -12.55 -7.43
CA ARG A 181 5.37 -11.84 -6.57
C ARG A 181 4.79 -11.62 -5.18
N LYS A 182 5.68 -11.54 -4.20
CA LYS A 182 5.39 -11.08 -2.84
C LYS A 182 6.46 -10.07 -2.45
N TYR A 183 6.15 -8.78 -2.62
CA TYR A 183 7.12 -7.72 -2.29
C TYR A 183 7.09 -7.36 -0.80
N GLY A 184 5.91 -7.30 -0.18
CA GLY A 184 5.74 -7.10 1.26
C GLY A 184 5.59 -5.65 1.69
N SER A 185 5.20 -4.79 0.76
CA SER A 185 4.76 -3.42 0.94
C SER A 185 3.50 -3.21 0.12
N ALA A 186 2.35 -3.00 0.76
CA ALA A 186 1.07 -2.84 0.10
C ALA A 186 1.05 -1.59 -0.80
N ALA A 187 1.60 -0.48 -0.31
CA ALA A 187 1.71 0.75 -1.07
C ALA A 187 2.57 0.58 -2.34
N LEU A 188 3.71 -0.16 -2.27
CA LEU A 188 4.54 -0.43 -3.45
C LEU A 188 3.92 -1.44 -4.40
N ASP A 189 3.16 -2.40 -3.90
CA ASP A 189 2.38 -3.33 -4.74
C ASP A 189 1.33 -2.55 -5.54
N CYS A 190 0.60 -1.60 -4.92
CA CYS A 190 -0.30 -0.66 -5.61
C CYS A 190 0.44 0.17 -6.67
N CYS A 191 1.61 0.75 -6.31
CA CYS A 191 2.44 1.51 -7.25
C CYS A 191 2.92 0.67 -8.44
N SER A 192 3.18 -0.62 -8.22
CA SER A 192 3.58 -1.56 -9.27
C SER A 192 2.42 -1.85 -10.24
N VAL A 193 1.18 -1.91 -9.75
CA VAL A 193 -0.02 -1.97 -10.62
C VAL A 193 -0.15 -0.68 -11.41
N ALA A 194 -0.07 0.48 -10.76
CA ALA A 194 -0.18 1.78 -11.41
C ALA A 194 0.88 2.03 -12.48
N SER A 195 2.08 1.44 -12.31
CA SER A 195 3.20 1.54 -13.28
C SER A 195 3.12 0.50 -14.40
N GLY A 196 2.10 -0.37 -14.42
CA GLY A 196 1.94 -1.43 -15.41
C GLY A 196 2.90 -2.62 -15.23
N GLN A 197 3.65 -2.69 -14.14
CA GLN A 197 4.54 -3.81 -13.83
C GLN A 197 3.77 -5.04 -13.36
N LEU A 198 2.68 -4.83 -12.64
CA LEU A 198 1.73 -5.86 -12.23
C LEU A 198 0.38 -5.65 -12.92
N GLY A 199 -0.30 -6.75 -13.23
CA GLY A 199 -1.68 -6.72 -13.69
C GLY A 199 -2.67 -6.61 -12.55
N ALA A 200 -2.33 -7.19 -11.40
CA ALA A 200 -3.15 -7.12 -10.18
C ALA A 200 -2.33 -7.27 -8.90
N TYR A 201 -2.87 -6.69 -7.83
CA TYR A 201 -2.50 -6.92 -6.44
C TYR A 201 -3.76 -7.09 -5.62
N TRP A 202 -3.79 -8.04 -4.70
CA TRP A 202 -4.89 -8.19 -3.73
C TRP A 202 -4.36 -8.58 -2.35
N GLU A 203 -5.07 -8.14 -1.32
CA GLU A 203 -4.78 -8.57 0.05
C GLU A 203 -6.03 -8.52 0.93
N LEU A 204 -6.08 -9.43 1.90
CA LEU A 204 -7.06 -9.46 2.98
C LEU A 204 -6.48 -8.79 4.23
N LYS A 205 -7.35 -8.15 5.03
CA LYS A 205 -6.98 -7.53 6.31
C LYS A 205 -5.98 -6.39 6.20
N LEU A 206 -6.06 -5.59 5.15
CA LEU A 206 -5.37 -4.30 5.09
C LEU A 206 -6.14 -3.25 5.89
N GLU A 207 -5.39 -2.35 6.50
CA GLU A 207 -5.92 -1.14 7.14
C GLU A 207 -5.94 0.05 6.15
N PRO A 208 -6.74 1.09 6.39
CA PRO A 208 -6.83 2.24 5.49
C PRO A 208 -5.50 2.92 5.18
N TYR A 209 -4.54 2.95 6.10
CA TYR A 209 -3.22 3.55 5.88
C TYR A 209 -2.36 2.74 4.90
N ASP A 210 -2.55 1.41 4.81
CA ASP A 210 -1.80 0.53 3.89
C ASP A 210 -2.09 0.85 2.41
N TYR A 211 -3.35 1.22 2.10
CA TYR A 211 -3.81 1.37 0.71
C TYR A 211 -4.30 2.76 0.34
N GLY A 212 -4.54 3.65 1.31
CA GLY A 212 -5.22 4.92 1.07
C GLY A 212 -4.53 5.86 0.08
N ALA A 213 -3.19 5.86 0.01
CA ALA A 213 -2.46 6.55 -1.04
C ALA A 213 -2.47 5.76 -2.36
N GLY A 214 -2.27 4.44 -2.27
CA GLY A 214 -2.19 3.51 -3.40
C GLY A 214 -3.49 3.47 -4.21
N GLU A 215 -4.64 3.57 -3.56
CA GLU A 215 -5.96 3.59 -4.20
C GLU A 215 -6.07 4.70 -5.25
N LEU A 216 -5.70 5.93 -4.88
CA LEU A 216 -5.73 7.03 -5.83
C LEU A 216 -4.66 6.89 -6.92
N ILE A 217 -3.46 6.45 -6.55
CA ILE A 217 -2.36 6.25 -7.50
C ILE A 217 -2.77 5.25 -8.58
N VAL A 218 -3.44 4.15 -8.22
CA VAL A 218 -3.92 3.15 -9.18
C VAL A 218 -5.07 3.69 -10.02
N THR A 219 -6.07 4.32 -9.41
CA THR A 219 -7.25 4.81 -10.15
C THR A 219 -6.90 5.93 -11.13
N GLU A 220 -6.03 6.86 -10.76
CA GLU A 220 -5.54 7.94 -11.62
C GLU A 220 -4.58 7.43 -12.73
N ALA A 221 -4.01 6.23 -12.59
CA ALA A 221 -3.28 5.54 -13.66
C ALA A 221 -4.18 4.75 -14.64
N GLY A 222 -5.51 4.74 -14.42
CA GLY A 222 -6.49 4.02 -15.23
C GLY A 222 -6.80 2.61 -14.73
N GLY A 223 -6.34 2.27 -13.52
CA GLY A 223 -6.65 1.01 -12.86
C GLY A 223 -8.03 0.99 -12.20
N ARG A 224 -8.40 -0.17 -11.69
CA ARG A 224 -9.67 -0.37 -10.97
C ARG A 224 -9.40 -0.98 -9.59
N VAL A 225 -10.16 -0.49 -8.60
CA VAL A 225 -10.12 -0.95 -7.21
C VAL A 225 -11.51 -1.43 -6.80
N SER A 226 -11.59 -2.53 -6.06
CA SER A 226 -12.82 -3.02 -5.43
C SER A 226 -12.48 -3.94 -4.24
N ASP A 227 -13.52 -4.41 -3.53
CA ASP A 227 -13.37 -5.60 -2.70
C ASP A 227 -13.25 -6.87 -3.57
N LEU A 228 -13.02 -8.03 -2.96
CA LEU A 228 -12.91 -9.31 -3.68
C LEU A 228 -14.23 -9.81 -4.25
N TYR A 229 -15.32 -9.06 -4.11
CA TYR A 229 -16.63 -9.30 -4.72
C TYR A 229 -17.00 -8.27 -5.79
N GLY A 230 -16.08 -7.38 -6.15
CA GLY A 230 -16.31 -6.35 -7.16
C GLY A 230 -17.15 -5.17 -6.69
N LYS A 231 -17.32 -4.99 -5.35
CA LYS A 231 -18.04 -3.89 -4.72
C LYS A 231 -17.08 -2.89 -4.09
N ASN A 232 -17.60 -1.77 -3.59
CA ASN A 232 -16.82 -0.76 -2.88
C ASN A 232 -16.91 -0.93 -1.35
N ASN A 233 -16.84 -2.19 -0.86
CA ASN A 233 -16.96 -2.51 0.57
C ASN A 233 -15.63 -3.05 1.12
N TYR A 234 -14.55 -2.37 0.81
CA TYR A 234 -13.23 -2.69 1.35
C TYR A 234 -12.91 -1.77 2.56
N PRO A 235 -12.05 -2.20 3.48
CA PRO A 235 -11.25 -3.43 3.45
C PRO A 235 -11.95 -4.68 4.00
N GLU A 236 -13.22 -4.60 4.45
CA GLU A 236 -13.94 -5.68 5.16
C GLU A 236 -13.85 -7.03 4.42
N HIS A 237 -13.99 -7.00 3.10
CA HIS A 237 -13.92 -8.19 2.23
C HIS A 237 -12.64 -8.29 1.42
N GLY A 238 -11.53 -7.76 1.97
CA GLY A 238 -10.28 -7.61 1.25
C GLY A 238 -10.34 -6.49 0.20
N ILE A 239 -9.24 -6.29 -0.49
CA ILE A 239 -9.14 -5.28 -1.53
C ILE A 239 -8.32 -5.81 -2.69
N ILE A 240 -8.71 -5.44 -3.93
CA ILE A 240 -8.00 -5.78 -5.15
C ILE A 240 -7.80 -4.55 -6.03
N PHE A 241 -6.61 -4.40 -6.52
CA PHE A 241 -6.15 -3.41 -7.48
C PHE A 241 -5.78 -4.08 -8.78
N THR A 242 -6.25 -3.56 -9.92
CA THR A 242 -5.99 -4.17 -11.23
C THR A 242 -5.73 -3.11 -12.29
N ASN A 243 -5.27 -3.58 -13.46
CA ASN A 243 -5.17 -2.77 -14.66
C ASN A 243 -6.52 -2.48 -15.36
N SER A 244 -7.65 -2.68 -14.67
CA SER A 244 -9.02 -2.59 -15.18
C SER A 244 -9.42 -3.73 -16.15
N SER A 245 -8.62 -4.03 -17.15
CA SER A 245 -8.97 -4.98 -18.21
C SER A 245 -9.20 -6.40 -17.71
N ILE A 246 -8.35 -6.86 -16.76
CA ILE A 246 -8.46 -8.22 -16.19
C ILE A 246 -9.34 -8.28 -14.93
N HIS A 247 -9.91 -7.14 -14.49
CA HIS A 247 -10.59 -7.06 -13.20
C HIS A 247 -11.71 -8.10 -13.02
N ASN A 248 -12.60 -8.22 -14.00
CA ASN A 248 -13.70 -9.17 -13.92
C ASN A 248 -13.23 -10.63 -14.04
N GLU A 249 -12.19 -10.88 -14.83
CA GLU A 249 -11.60 -12.21 -14.98
C GLU A 249 -11.00 -12.71 -13.65
N ILE A 250 -10.22 -11.88 -12.96
CA ILE A 250 -9.62 -12.26 -11.68
C ILE A 250 -10.66 -12.37 -10.56
N LEU A 251 -11.71 -11.53 -10.55
CA LEU A 251 -12.80 -11.64 -9.59
C LEU A 251 -13.54 -12.98 -9.70
N GLN A 252 -13.69 -13.51 -10.92
CA GLN A 252 -14.32 -14.83 -11.12
C GLN A 252 -13.56 -15.92 -10.37
N GLU A 253 -12.24 -15.83 -10.26
CA GLU A 253 -11.44 -16.80 -9.51
C GLU A 253 -11.71 -16.77 -8.00
N PHE A 254 -12.02 -15.62 -7.45
CA PHE A 254 -12.43 -15.50 -6.04
C PHE A 254 -13.86 -16.03 -5.81
N TYR A 255 -14.76 -15.76 -6.74
CA TYR A 255 -16.16 -16.23 -6.67
C TYR A 255 -16.26 -17.76 -6.74
N ASP A 256 -15.62 -18.36 -7.73
CA ASP A 256 -15.67 -19.82 -7.93
C ASP A 256 -15.09 -20.56 -6.72
N TYR A 257 -14.11 -19.97 -6.03
CA TYR A 257 -13.60 -20.54 -4.80
C TYR A 257 -14.71 -20.69 -3.74
N LYS A 258 -15.50 -19.64 -3.51
CA LYS A 258 -16.60 -19.65 -2.51
C LYS A 258 -17.77 -20.55 -2.91
N ALA A 259 -18.04 -20.71 -4.21
CA ALA A 259 -19.08 -21.58 -4.71
C ALA A 259 -18.77 -23.07 -4.53
N LEU A 260 -17.49 -23.45 -4.58
CA LEU A 260 -17.01 -24.83 -4.45
C LEU A 260 -16.84 -25.31 -3.00
N HIS A 261 -16.87 -24.37 -2.02
CA HIS A 261 -16.60 -24.66 -0.61
C HIS A 261 -17.75 -24.26 0.32
N ARG A 262 -18.94 -24.01 -0.23
CA ARG A 262 -20.23 -23.98 0.46
C ARG A 262 -20.84 -25.36 0.37
#